data_158749681f993e15cb1ce77ee4b8f454
#
_entry.id   158749681f993e15cb1ce77ee4b8f454
#
_cell.length_a   1.000
_cell.length_b   1.000
_cell.length_c   1.000
_cell.angle_alpha   90.00
_cell.angle_beta   90.00
_cell.angle_gamma   90.00
#
_symmetry.space_group_name_H-M   'P 1'
#
loop_
_entity.id
_entity.type
_entity.pdbx_description
1 polymer ?
#
loop_
_entity_poly.entity_id
_entity_poly.type
_entity_poly.pdbx_seq_one_letter_code
_entity_poly.pdbx_strand_id
1 'polypeptide(L)'
;MAAKEVRFSVDARDKMLRGVDILANAVRVTLGPKGRNVVLDKSFGAPRITKDGVTVAKEIELEDKFENMGAQMVREVASKTSDIAGDGTTTATVLAAAIVREGSKAVAAGMNPMDLKRGIDLAVEAVVADLQKNSKKVTSNEEIAQVGTISANGDAEIGRFLAEAMKKVGNEGVITVEEAKSLETELDVVEGMQFDRGYISPYFITNADKMRVEMEDPYILIYEKKLSGLQELLPLLEAVVQSSKPLIIIAEDVEGEALATLVVNKLRGGLKVAAVKAPGFGDRRKAMLQDIAILTGGQAISEDLGIKLENVTLAMLGRAKKVMIDKENTTIVNGAGKKSEIEARIGQIKAQIEETTSDYDREKLQERLAKLAGGVAVIRVGGATEIEVKERKDRVDDAMHATRAAVEEGILPGGGVALLRAIEVLKKVRTQNDDQKTGVDIVRRALSAPARQIALNAGEDGSVIVGKILEKDQYAYGFDAQNGEYVNMLSKGIIDPTKVVRQALQGASSVAGLLITTEAMVAEIPKKQGAPAMPGGGGGMGGMDF
;
A
#
# COMPACT_ATOMS: atom_id res chain seq x y z
N MET A 1 25.49 -17.58 -19.29
CA MET A 1 24.23 -16.83 -19.40
C MET A 1 23.22 -17.67 -20.15
N ALA A 2 21.95 -17.71 -19.77
CA ALA A 2 20.90 -18.37 -20.55
C ALA A 2 20.69 -17.64 -21.87
N ALA A 3 20.39 -18.38 -22.95
CA ALA A 3 20.05 -17.78 -24.23
C ALA A 3 18.77 -16.92 -24.09
N LYS A 4 18.71 -15.84 -24.88
CA LYS A 4 17.57 -14.91 -24.87
C LYS A 4 16.79 -15.06 -26.17
N GLU A 5 15.48 -15.00 -26.06
CA GLU A 5 14.55 -14.80 -27.19
C GLU A 5 14.19 -13.33 -27.26
N VAL A 6 14.20 -12.77 -28.47
CA VAL A 6 13.87 -11.37 -28.71
C VAL A 6 12.69 -11.30 -29.68
N ARG A 7 11.68 -10.51 -29.33
CA ARG A 7 10.51 -10.24 -30.15
C ARG A 7 10.43 -8.74 -30.44
N PHE A 8 9.93 -8.40 -31.63
CA PHE A 8 9.91 -7.03 -32.12
C PHE A 8 8.53 -6.64 -32.64
N SER A 9 8.30 -5.34 -32.70
CA SER A 9 7.22 -4.69 -33.42
C SER A 9 5.84 -5.27 -33.08
N VAL A 10 5.06 -5.70 -34.06
CA VAL A 10 3.68 -6.18 -33.88
C VAL A 10 3.63 -7.41 -32.98
N ASP A 11 4.53 -8.38 -33.18
CA ASP A 11 4.54 -9.62 -32.37
C ASP A 11 4.80 -9.34 -30.88
N ALA A 12 5.73 -8.43 -30.57
CA ALA A 12 5.98 -7.99 -29.19
C ALA A 12 4.75 -7.28 -28.61
N ARG A 13 4.14 -6.36 -29.34
CA ARG A 13 2.97 -5.59 -28.89
C ARG A 13 1.75 -6.48 -28.66
N ASP A 14 1.46 -7.42 -29.56
CA ASP A 14 0.31 -8.33 -29.44
C ASP A 14 0.43 -9.22 -28.19
N LYS A 15 1.62 -9.77 -27.93
CA LYS A 15 1.90 -10.56 -26.73
C LYS A 15 1.71 -9.74 -25.46
N MET A 16 2.31 -8.57 -25.41
CA MET A 16 2.21 -7.65 -24.28
C MET A 16 0.75 -7.25 -24.03
N LEU A 17 -0.02 -6.89 -25.07
CA LEU A 17 -1.43 -6.51 -24.95
C LEU A 17 -2.29 -7.65 -24.41
N ARG A 18 -2.05 -8.91 -24.85
CA ARG A 18 -2.74 -10.07 -24.28
C ARG A 18 -2.51 -10.21 -22.79
N GLY A 19 -1.27 -10.07 -22.33
CA GLY A 19 -0.95 -10.13 -20.91
C GLY A 19 -1.67 -9.05 -20.11
N VAL A 20 -1.68 -7.81 -20.61
CA VAL A 20 -2.44 -6.70 -20.05
C VAL A 20 -3.93 -7.03 -19.95
N ASP A 21 -4.51 -7.55 -21.04
CA ASP A 21 -5.95 -7.87 -21.10
C ASP A 21 -6.33 -9.01 -20.15
N ILE A 22 -5.53 -10.07 -20.04
CA ILE A 22 -5.79 -11.18 -19.12
C ILE A 22 -5.83 -10.68 -17.67
N LEU A 23 -4.81 -9.93 -17.24
CA LEU A 23 -4.77 -9.39 -15.88
C LEU A 23 -5.91 -8.40 -15.63
N ALA A 24 -6.11 -7.44 -16.53
CA ALA A 24 -7.15 -6.44 -16.38
C ALA A 24 -8.56 -7.06 -16.34
N ASN A 25 -8.82 -8.12 -17.12
CA ASN A 25 -10.10 -8.83 -17.11
C ASN A 25 -10.36 -9.54 -15.78
N ALA A 26 -9.34 -10.12 -15.17
CA ALA A 26 -9.47 -10.76 -13.85
C ALA A 26 -9.71 -9.73 -12.73
N VAL A 27 -9.05 -8.57 -12.81
CA VAL A 27 -9.15 -7.53 -11.76
C VAL A 27 -10.46 -6.72 -11.90
N ARG A 28 -10.85 -6.30 -13.10
CA ARG A 28 -11.99 -5.37 -13.32
C ARG A 28 -13.35 -5.90 -12.85
N VAL A 29 -13.51 -7.22 -12.68
CA VAL A 29 -14.78 -7.82 -12.21
C VAL A 29 -15.09 -7.45 -10.76
N THR A 30 -14.10 -6.99 -10.00
CA THR A 30 -14.24 -6.59 -8.60
C THR A 30 -14.72 -5.15 -8.43
N LEU A 31 -14.70 -4.32 -9.50
CA LEU A 31 -14.93 -2.88 -9.43
C LEU A 31 -16.39 -2.52 -9.15
N GLY A 32 -16.59 -1.61 -8.19
CA GLY A 32 -17.86 -0.99 -7.87
C GLY A 32 -18.74 -1.83 -6.90
N PRO A 33 -19.91 -1.30 -6.52
CA PRO A 33 -20.74 -1.89 -5.46
C PRO A 33 -21.28 -3.28 -5.83
N LYS A 34 -21.50 -3.57 -7.11
CA LYS A 34 -21.90 -4.89 -7.61
C LYS A 34 -20.72 -5.68 -8.20
N GLY A 35 -19.49 -5.30 -7.88
CA GLY A 35 -18.29 -6.07 -8.16
C GLY A 35 -18.33 -7.44 -7.48
N ARG A 36 -17.71 -8.44 -8.13
CA ARG A 36 -17.75 -9.84 -7.69
C ARG A 36 -16.39 -10.28 -7.14
N ASN A 37 -16.43 -11.32 -6.32
CA ASN A 37 -15.24 -11.94 -5.76
C ASN A 37 -14.46 -12.70 -6.85
N VAL A 38 -13.15 -12.75 -6.67
CA VAL A 38 -12.24 -13.64 -7.37
C VAL A 38 -11.75 -14.71 -6.41
N VAL A 39 -11.71 -15.97 -6.88
CA VAL A 39 -11.17 -17.09 -6.11
C VAL A 39 -9.74 -17.36 -6.57
N LEU A 40 -8.83 -17.36 -5.64
CA LEU A 40 -7.40 -17.58 -5.87
C LEU A 40 -6.99 -18.93 -5.29
N ASP A 41 -6.32 -19.75 -6.10
CA ASP A 41 -5.73 -21.00 -5.65
C ASP A 41 -4.54 -20.73 -4.71
N LYS A 42 -4.31 -21.62 -3.78
CA LYS A 42 -3.17 -21.58 -2.86
C LYS A 42 -2.45 -22.92 -2.86
N SER A 43 -1.14 -22.88 -2.90
CA SER A 43 -0.30 -24.09 -2.85
C SER A 43 -0.54 -24.91 -1.58
N PHE A 44 -0.99 -24.26 -0.49
CA PHE A 44 -1.34 -24.90 0.77
C PHE A 44 -2.54 -24.19 1.40
N GLY A 45 -3.49 -24.97 1.92
CA GLY A 45 -4.71 -24.46 2.60
C GLY A 45 -5.89 -24.28 1.67
N ALA A 46 -6.93 -23.59 2.15
CA ALA A 46 -8.14 -23.29 1.38
C ALA A 46 -7.89 -22.17 0.36
N PRO A 47 -8.60 -22.18 -0.79
CA PRO A 47 -8.57 -21.06 -1.74
C PRO A 47 -8.92 -19.74 -1.06
N ARG A 48 -8.25 -18.66 -1.45
CA ARG A 48 -8.54 -17.30 -0.98
C ARG A 48 -9.63 -16.68 -1.83
N ILE A 49 -10.62 -16.07 -1.19
CA ILE A 49 -11.66 -15.28 -1.84
C ILE A 49 -11.40 -13.82 -1.54
N THR A 50 -11.38 -12.98 -2.58
CA THR A 50 -11.09 -11.54 -2.40
C THR A 50 -11.79 -10.68 -3.45
N LYS A 51 -12.02 -9.40 -3.12
CA LYS A 51 -12.39 -8.33 -4.05
C LYS A 51 -11.25 -7.32 -4.24
N ASP A 52 -10.17 -7.44 -3.46
CA ASP A 52 -9.04 -6.54 -3.59
C ASP A 52 -8.28 -6.75 -4.90
N GLY A 53 -8.21 -5.67 -5.70
CA GLY A 53 -7.60 -5.70 -7.03
C GLY A 53 -6.11 -5.97 -7.02
N VAL A 54 -5.36 -5.48 -6.04
CA VAL A 54 -3.91 -5.72 -5.95
C VAL A 54 -3.60 -7.16 -5.57
N THR A 55 -4.39 -7.76 -4.69
CA THR A 55 -4.26 -9.18 -4.33
C THR A 55 -4.50 -10.07 -5.56
N VAL A 56 -5.57 -9.78 -6.33
CA VAL A 56 -5.83 -10.52 -7.58
C VAL A 56 -4.68 -10.34 -8.57
N ALA A 57 -4.20 -9.10 -8.77
CA ALA A 57 -3.12 -8.81 -9.72
C ALA A 57 -1.80 -9.51 -9.36
N LYS A 58 -1.49 -9.64 -8.07
CA LYS A 58 -0.26 -10.29 -7.57
C LYS A 58 -0.22 -11.80 -7.82
N GLU A 59 -1.38 -12.47 -7.86
CA GLU A 59 -1.48 -13.92 -8.06
C GLU A 59 -1.46 -14.33 -9.55
N ILE A 60 -1.56 -13.35 -10.48
CA ILE A 60 -1.58 -13.67 -11.90
C ILE A 60 -0.15 -13.78 -12.43
N GLU A 61 0.20 -15.00 -12.83
CA GLU A 61 1.44 -15.34 -13.52
C GLU A 61 1.09 -16.17 -14.75
N LEU A 62 1.62 -15.76 -15.93
CA LEU A 62 1.30 -16.39 -17.20
C LEU A 62 2.47 -17.26 -17.68
N GLU A 63 2.14 -18.37 -18.32
CA GLU A 63 3.12 -19.33 -18.85
C GLU A 63 3.98 -18.72 -19.96
N ASP A 64 3.36 -17.97 -20.89
CA ASP A 64 4.09 -17.24 -21.93
C ASP A 64 4.81 -16.04 -21.32
N LYS A 65 6.13 -16.04 -21.38
CA LYS A 65 6.98 -15.01 -20.76
C LYS A 65 6.72 -13.61 -21.29
N PHE A 66 6.38 -13.47 -22.58
CA PHE A 66 6.12 -12.17 -23.19
C PHE A 66 4.73 -11.65 -22.78
N GLU A 67 3.72 -12.50 -22.73
CA GLU A 67 2.41 -12.15 -22.16
C GLU A 67 2.54 -11.80 -20.68
N ASN A 68 3.33 -12.59 -19.94
CA ASN A 68 3.59 -12.34 -18.54
C ASN A 68 4.26 -10.98 -18.28
N MET A 69 5.20 -10.54 -19.13
CA MET A 69 5.77 -9.18 -18.99
C MET A 69 4.69 -8.09 -19.09
N GLY A 70 3.72 -8.20 -20.00
CA GLY A 70 2.60 -7.27 -20.11
C GLY A 70 1.73 -7.28 -18.85
N ALA A 71 1.40 -8.45 -18.31
CA ALA A 71 0.67 -8.61 -17.06
C ALA A 71 1.45 -8.00 -15.88
N GLN A 72 2.74 -8.29 -15.76
CA GLN A 72 3.62 -7.78 -14.72
C GLN A 72 3.69 -6.24 -14.67
N MET A 73 3.72 -5.58 -15.83
CA MET A 73 3.74 -4.12 -15.91
C MET A 73 2.44 -3.52 -15.35
N VAL A 74 1.29 -4.11 -15.63
CA VAL A 74 0.00 -3.63 -15.06
C VAL A 74 -0.12 -4.01 -13.58
N ARG A 75 0.43 -5.15 -13.15
CA ARG A 75 0.55 -5.50 -11.73
C ARG A 75 1.32 -4.44 -10.96
N GLU A 76 2.39 -3.89 -11.54
CA GLU A 76 3.17 -2.80 -10.92
C GLU A 76 2.31 -1.55 -10.70
N VAL A 77 1.39 -1.23 -11.63
CA VAL A 77 0.44 -0.11 -11.44
C VAL A 77 -0.43 -0.33 -10.21
N ALA A 78 -1.03 -1.52 -10.08
CA ALA A 78 -1.87 -1.86 -8.94
C ALA A 78 -1.08 -1.80 -7.62
N SER A 79 0.13 -2.38 -7.60
CA SER A 79 1.00 -2.37 -6.41
C SER A 79 1.39 -0.97 -5.98
N LYS A 80 1.86 -0.12 -6.92
CA LYS A 80 2.22 1.27 -6.60
C LYS A 80 1.03 2.11 -6.15
N THR A 81 -0.14 1.91 -6.73
CA THR A 81 -1.36 2.62 -6.30
C THR A 81 -1.72 2.22 -4.87
N SER A 82 -1.63 0.93 -4.52
CA SER A 82 -1.78 0.44 -3.15
C SER A 82 -0.77 1.06 -2.20
N ASP A 83 0.51 1.10 -2.56
CA ASP A 83 1.58 1.63 -1.70
C ASP A 83 1.41 3.13 -1.38
N ILE A 84 0.93 3.94 -2.34
CA ILE A 84 0.85 5.40 -2.21
C ILE A 84 -0.51 5.87 -1.66
N ALA A 85 -1.60 5.26 -2.13
CA ALA A 85 -2.96 5.69 -1.81
C ALA A 85 -3.75 4.65 -1.00
N GLY A 86 -3.26 3.41 -0.93
CA GLY A 86 -3.87 2.31 -0.17
C GLY A 86 -5.15 1.74 -0.77
N ASP A 87 -5.71 2.40 -1.77
CA ASP A 87 -6.94 2.00 -2.48
C ASP A 87 -6.87 2.43 -3.95
N GLY A 88 -7.90 2.09 -4.75
CA GLY A 88 -8.00 2.47 -6.18
C GLY A 88 -7.21 1.56 -7.13
N THR A 89 -6.72 0.43 -6.68
CA THR A 89 -5.90 -0.52 -7.44
C THR A 89 -6.64 -1.07 -8.67
N THR A 90 -7.93 -1.37 -8.53
CA THR A 90 -8.79 -1.82 -9.64
C THR A 90 -9.03 -0.69 -10.65
N THR A 91 -9.29 0.53 -10.19
CA THR A 91 -9.45 1.71 -11.06
C THR A 91 -8.18 1.98 -11.86
N ALA A 92 -7.02 1.92 -11.22
CA ALA A 92 -5.72 2.09 -11.88
C ALA A 92 -5.47 1.04 -12.96
N THR A 93 -5.78 -0.24 -12.67
CA THR A 93 -5.68 -1.34 -13.62
C THR A 93 -6.60 -1.14 -14.84
N VAL A 94 -7.85 -0.73 -14.61
CA VAL A 94 -8.83 -0.46 -15.69
C VAL A 94 -8.37 0.71 -16.56
N LEU A 95 -7.88 1.79 -15.98
CA LEU A 95 -7.33 2.95 -16.70
C LEU A 95 -6.09 2.56 -17.50
N ALA A 96 -5.14 1.82 -16.93
CA ALA A 96 -3.93 1.38 -17.61
C ALA A 96 -4.27 0.53 -18.84
N ALA A 97 -5.14 -0.47 -18.68
CA ALA A 97 -5.58 -1.31 -19.79
C ALA A 97 -6.30 -0.51 -20.88
N ALA A 98 -7.12 0.48 -20.52
CA ALA A 98 -7.81 1.34 -21.48
C ALA A 98 -6.81 2.21 -22.26
N ILE A 99 -5.83 2.83 -21.60
CA ILE A 99 -4.81 3.66 -22.27
C ILE A 99 -3.93 2.81 -23.17
N VAL A 100 -3.46 1.64 -22.72
CA VAL A 100 -2.65 0.72 -23.52
C VAL A 100 -3.40 0.26 -24.76
N ARG A 101 -4.67 -0.13 -24.62
CA ARG A 101 -5.49 -0.61 -25.74
C ARG A 101 -5.71 0.47 -26.80
N GLU A 102 -6.06 1.69 -26.40
CA GLU A 102 -6.25 2.80 -27.32
C GLU A 102 -4.92 3.27 -27.93
N GLY A 103 -3.84 3.32 -27.13
CA GLY A 103 -2.51 3.67 -27.59
C GLY A 103 -1.93 2.67 -28.60
N SER A 104 -2.10 1.38 -28.35
CA SER A 104 -1.66 0.32 -29.29
C SER A 104 -2.35 0.43 -30.67
N LYS A 105 -3.63 0.84 -30.72
CA LYS A 105 -4.32 1.10 -31.98
C LYS A 105 -3.67 2.26 -32.75
N ALA A 106 -3.32 3.35 -32.06
CA ALA A 106 -2.68 4.50 -32.65
C ALA A 106 -1.28 4.18 -33.20
N VAL A 107 -0.50 3.40 -32.44
CA VAL A 107 0.83 2.93 -32.87
C VAL A 107 0.70 1.99 -34.09
N ALA A 108 -0.27 1.08 -34.10
CA ALA A 108 -0.53 0.21 -35.24
C ALA A 108 -0.97 1.00 -36.48
N ALA A 109 -1.60 2.17 -36.31
CA ALA A 109 -1.93 3.11 -37.38
C ALA A 109 -0.73 3.95 -37.86
N GLY A 110 0.47 3.73 -37.34
CA GLY A 110 1.71 4.39 -37.78
C GLY A 110 2.03 5.72 -37.08
N MET A 111 1.32 6.07 -36.01
CA MET A 111 1.61 7.29 -35.23
C MET A 111 2.88 7.13 -34.41
N ASN A 112 3.59 8.24 -34.15
CA ASN A 112 4.82 8.25 -33.38
C ASN A 112 4.55 7.97 -31.90
N PRO A 113 5.02 6.82 -31.34
CA PRO A 113 4.74 6.45 -29.96
C PRO A 113 5.24 7.45 -28.92
N MET A 114 6.37 8.13 -29.21
CA MET A 114 6.95 9.11 -28.29
C MET A 114 6.10 10.39 -28.22
N ASP A 115 5.50 10.82 -29.35
CA ASP A 115 4.58 11.96 -29.35
C ASP A 115 3.21 11.59 -28.77
N LEU A 116 2.73 10.37 -29.01
CA LEU A 116 1.56 9.85 -28.29
C LEU A 116 1.77 9.93 -26.79
N LYS A 117 2.92 9.45 -26.28
CA LYS A 117 3.25 9.53 -24.86
C LYS A 117 3.28 10.98 -24.34
N ARG A 118 3.91 11.92 -25.06
CA ARG A 118 3.89 13.34 -24.67
C ARG A 118 2.47 13.90 -24.57
N GLY A 119 1.62 13.54 -25.52
CA GLY A 119 0.20 13.92 -25.50
C GLY A 119 -0.56 13.32 -24.30
N ILE A 120 -0.28 12.08 -23.95
CA ILE A 120 -0.83 11.42 -22.75
C ILE A 120 -0.37 12.16 -21.49
N ASP A 121 0.92 12.47 -21.38
CA ASP A 121 1.49 13.17 -20.21
C ASP A 121 0.82 14.54 -20.03
N LEU A 122 0.67 15.34 -21.10
CA LEU A 122 -0.02 16.64 -21.08
C LEU A 122 -1.49 16.52 -20.64
N ALA A 123 -2.19 15.49 -21.12
CA ALA A 123 -3.58 15.25 -20.76
C ALA A 123 -3.71 14.90 -19.27
N VAL A 124 -2.85 14.04 -18.77
CA VAL A 124 -2.87 13.60 -17.36
C VAL A 124 -2.57 14.76 -16.42
N GLU A 125 -1.59 15.60 -16.74
CA GLU A 125 -1.28 16.80 -15.98
C GLU A 125 -2.50 17.73 -15.88
N ALA A 126 -3.18 17.98 -17.00
CA ALA A 126 -4.37 18.81 -17.04
C ALA A 126 -5.53 18.21 -16.21
N VAL A 127 -5.76 16.90 -16.31
CA VAL A 127 -6.80 16.20 -15.53
C VAL A 127 -6.49 16.24 -14.05
N VAL A 128 -5.24 15.97 -13.64
CA VAL A 128 -4.83 16.01 -12.23
C VAL A 128 -5.04 17.40 -11.63
N ALA A 129 -4.68 18.46 -12.34
CA ALA A 129 -4.91 19.82 -11.91
C ALA A 129 -6.42 20.13 -11.74
N ASP A 130 -7.26 19.62 -12.64
CA ASP A 130 -8.72 19.78 -12.55
C ASP A 130 -9.31 19.01 -11.36
N LEU A 131 -8.87 17.77 -11.12
CA LEU A 131 -9.29 16.96 -9.97
C LEU A 131 -8.94 17.67 -8.65
N GLN A 132 -7.71 18.17 -8.52
CA GLN A 132 -7.26 18.91 -7.33
C GLN A 132 -8.05 20.19 -7.11
N LYS A 133 -8.32 20.93 -8.17
CA LYS A 133 -9.13 22.17 -8.12
C LYS A 133 -10.56 21.91 -7.63
N ASN A 134 -11.17 20.80 -8.05
CA ASN A 134 -12.55 20.45 -7.72
C ASN A 134 -12.65 19.59 -6.44
N SER A 135 -11.55 19.32 -5.77
CA SER A 135 -11.52 18.57 -4.52
C SER A 135 -12.19 19.35 -3.40
N LYS A 136 -13.08 18.68 -2.65
CA LYS A 136 -13.74 19.21 -1.46
C LYS A 136 -13.05 18.67 -0.22
N LYS A 137 -12.62 19.54 0.70
CA LYS A 137 -12.03 19.11 1.98
C LYS A 137 -13.07 18.35 2.82
N VAL A 138 -12.62 17.28 3.45
CA VAL A 138 -13.41 16.54 4.45
C VAL A 138 -13.48 17.35 5.73
N THR A 139 -14.68 17.62 6.21
CA THR A 139 -14.92 18.48 7.37
C THR A 139 -15.71 17.82 8.49
N SER A 140 -16.38 16.71 8.21
CA SER A 140 -17.25 16.03 9.17
C SER A 140 -16.92 14.54 9.32
N ASN A 141 -17.22 14.00 10.50
CA ASN A 141 -17.12 12.56 10.76
C ASN A 141 -18.07 11.73 9.88
N GLU A 142 -19.17 12.33 9.42
CA GLU A 142 -20.12 11.68 8.51
C GLU A 142 -19.49 11.47 7.13
N GLU A 143 -18.78 12.47 6.60
CA GLU A 143 -18.03 12.33 5.35
C GLU A 143 -16.92 11.25 5.48
N ILE A 144 -16.24 11.18 6.62
CA ILE A 144 -15.28 10.12 6.93
C ILE A 144 -15.95 8.74 6.89
N ALA A 145 -17.10 8.60 7.55
CA ALA A 145 -17.87 7.35 7.55
C ALA A 145 -18.33 6.96 6.14
N GLN A 146 -18.73 7.93 5.31
CA GLN A 146 -19.12 7.70 3.92
C GLN A 146 -17.97 7.19 3.07
N VAL A 147 -16.78 7.81 3.16
CA VAL A 147 -15.57 7.32 2.47
C VAL A 147 -15.26 5.90 2.88
N GLY A 148 -15.22 5.61 4.19
CA GLY A 148 -14.97 4.27 4.71
C GLY A 148 -16.01 3.26 4.24
N THR A 149 -17.28 3.65 4.19
CA THR A 149 -18.37 2.79 3.69
C THR A 149 -18.18 2.46 2.20
N ILE A 150 -17.88 3.44 1.36
CA ILE A 150 -17.68 3.23 -0.09
C ILE A 150 -16.47 2.33 -0.34
N SER A 151 -15.35 2.61 0.27
CA SER A 151 -14.13 1.80 0.12
C SER A 151 -14.32 0.38 0.67
N ALA A 152 -15.14 0.21 1.72
CA ALA A 152 -15.53 -1.10 2.25
C ALA A 152 -16.65 -1.79 1.44
N ASN A 153 -16.88 -1.43 0.17
CA ASN A 153 -17.91 -2.01 -0.69
C ASN A 153 -19.36 -1.88 -0.16
N GLY A 154 -19.68 -0.77 0.51
CA GLY A 154 -21.00 -0.47 1.04
C GLY A 154 -21.23 -0.93 2.48
N ASP A 155 -20.24 -1.43 3.18
CA ASP A 155 -20.32 -1.83 4.58
C ASP A 155 -20.30 -0.59 5.50
N ALA A 156 -21.49 -0.14 5.92
CA ALA A 156 -21.67 1.03 6.77
C ALA A 156 -21.11 0.84 8.20
N GLU A 157 -20.98 -0.39 8.67
CA GLU A 157 -20.42 -0.70 9.98
C GLU A 157 -18.91 -0.37 10.00
N ILE A 158 -18.18 -0.78 8.96
CA ILE A 158 -16.75 -0.45 8.78
C ILE A 158 -16.56 1.06 8.71
N GLY A 159 -17.38 1.77 7.92
CA GLY A 159 -17.31 3.24 7.82
C GLY A 159 -17.50 3.92 9.18
N ARG A 160 -18.45 3.45 9.98
CA ARG A 160 -18.70 3.96 11.34
C ARG A 160 -17.53 3.72 12.28
N PHE A 161 -16.94 2.51 12.28
CA PHE A 161 -15.78 2.19 13.12
C PHE A 161 -14.58 3.09 12.76
N LEU A 162 -14.34 3.33 11.48
CA LEU A 162 -13.26 4.21 11.04
C LEU A 162 -13.48 5.67 11.46
N ALA A 163 -14.69 6.19 11.30
CA ALA A 163 -15.02 7.54 11.75
C ALA A 163 -14.90 7.70 13.28
N GLU A 164 -15.32 6.69 14.03
CA GLU A 164 -15.17 6.67 15.49
C GLU A 164 -13.70 6.57 15.91
N ALA A 165 -12.90 5.72 15.23
CA ALA A 165 -11.47 5.61 15.45
C ALA A 165 -10.77 6.95 15.23
N MET A 166 -11.02 7.60 14.08
CA MET A 166 -10.43 8.91 13.77
C MET A 166 -10.87 10.01 14.75
N LYS A 167 -12.12 9.97 15.20
CA LYS A 167 -12.59 10.89 16.23
C LYS A 167 -11.84 10.74 17.55
N LYS A 168 -11.48 9.50 17.93
CA LYS A 168 -10.78 9.19 19.20
C LYS A 168 -9.30 9.55 19.14
N VAL A 169 -8.61 9.23 18.03
CA VAL A 169 -7.16 9.43 17.90
C VAL A 169 -6.78 10.72 17.16
N GLY A 170 -7.74 11.40 16.53
CA GLY A 170 -7.51 12.60 15.72
C GLY A 170 -7.04 12.27 14.30
N ASN A 171 -6.92 13.32 13.47
CA ASN A 171 -6.55 13.18 12.05
C ASN A 171 -5.13 12.64 11.83
N GLU A 172 -4.22 12.98 12.74
CA GLU A 172 -2.82 12.51 12.77
C GLU A 172 -2.65 11.19 13.54
N GLY A 173 -3.74 10.67 14.11
CA GLY A 173 -3.74 9.48 14.92
C GLY A 173 -3.55 8.21 14.10
N VAL A 174 -3.06 7.17 14.76
CA VAL A 174 -2.78 5.88 14.13
C VAL A 174 -3.95 4.94 14.32
N ILE A 175 -4.38 4.32 13.23
CA ILE A 175 -5.38 3.24 13.23
C ILE A 175 -4.68 1.97 12.74
N THR A 176 -4.88 0.86 13.45
CA THR A 176 -4.37 -0.46 13.05
C THR A 176 -5.52 -1.45 13.00
N VAL A 177 -5.40 -2.46 12.14
CA VAL A 177 -6.41 -3.49 11.95
C VAL A 177 -5.83 -4.85 12.32
N GLU A 178 -6.50 -5.53 13.25
CA GLU A 178 -6.10 -6.84 13.76
C GLU A 178 -7.22 -7.85 13.59
N GLU A 179 -6.88 -9.14 13.66
CA GLU A 179 -7.87 -10.22 13.69
C GLU A 179 -8.37 -10.40 15.11
N ALA A 180 -9.70 -10.39 15.30
CA ALA A 180 -10.30 -10.76 16.56
C ALA A 180 -10.39 -12.29 16.70
N LYS A 181 -10.48 -12.74 17.94
CA LYS A 181 -10.87 -14.13 18.27
C LYS A 181 -12.38 -14.28 18.50
N SER A 182 -13.11 -13.17 18.47
CA SER A 182 -14.56 -13.07 18.64
C SER A 182 -15.26 -13.00 17.28
N LEU A 183 -16.59 -13.18 17.30
CA LEU A 183 -17.43 -13.01 16.11
C LEU A 183 -17.65 -11.53 15.78
N GLU A 184 -17.57 -10.66 16.79
CA GLU A 184 -17.87 -9.24 16.68
C GLU A 184 -16.60 -8.44 16.42
N THR A 185 -16.74 -7.34 15.68
CA THR A 185 -15.67 -6.36 15.45
C THR A 185 -15.68 -5.35 16.59
N GLU A 186 -14.51 -5.07 17.14
CA GLU A 186 -14.33 -4.18 18.30
C GLU A 186 -13.35 -3.05 17.98
N LEU A 187 -13.55 -1.88 18.60
CA LEU A 187 -12.66 -0.74 18.53
C LEU A 187 -12.10 -0.41 19.91
N ASP A 188 -10.80 -0.58 20.08
CA ASP A 188 -10.06 -0.17 21.26
C ASP A 188 -9.10 0.98 20.95
N VAL A 189 -8.86 1.83 21.94
CA VAL A 189 -7.78 2.81 21.90
C VAL A 189 -6.76 2.46 22.96
N VAL A 190 -5.53 2.26 22.54
CA VAL A 190 -4.42 1.83 23.39
C VAL A 190 -3.25 2.82 23.32
N GLU A 191 -2.41 2.80 24.35
CA GLU A 191 -1.18 3.56 24.34
C GLU A 191 -0.26 3.10 23.20
N GLY A 192 0.22 4.04 22.40
CA GLY A 192 1.05 3.71 21.24
C GLY A 192 1.44 4.94 20.44
N MET A 193 2.32 4.76 19.48
CA MET A 193 2.71 5.82 18.55
C MET A 193 3.24 5.27 17.24
N GLN A 194 3.21 6.11 16.22
CA GLN A 194 3.88 5.86 14.94
C GLN A 194 4.94 6.92 14.67
N PHE A 195 6.04 6.53 14.05
CA PHE A 195 7.07 7.45 13.56
C PHE A 195 7.57 7.06 12.16
N ASP A 196 8.03 8.05 11.42
CA ASP A 196 8.36 7.97 9.99
C ASP A 196 9.77 7.39 9.81
N ARG A 197 9.94 6.11 10.10
CA ARG A 197 11.14 5.32 9.79
C ARG A 197 10.71 3.87 9.66
N GLY A 198 11.01 3.27 8.52
CA GLY A 198 10.76 1.86 8.23
C GLY A 198 11.96 0.96 8.53
N TYR A 199 11.85 -0.30 8.15
CA TYR A 199 12.94 -1.27 8.34
C TYR A 199 14.18 -0.88 7.53
N ILE A 200 15.36 -1.07 8.12
CA ILE A 200 16.66 -0.79 7.48
C ILE A 200 16.94 -1.76 6.33
N SER A 201 16.43 -3.00 6.43
CA SER A 201 16.65 -4.03 5.43
C SER A 201 15.36 -4.82 5.15
N PRO A 202 15.01 -5.07 3.86
CA PRO A 202 13.89 -5.93 3.50
C PRO A 202 14.00 -7.37 4.03
N TYR A 203 15.21 -7.82 4.34
CA TYR A 203 15.42 -9.14 4.93
C TYR A 203 14.83 -9.29 6.33
N PHE A 204 14.43 -8.21 6.99
CA PHE A 204 13.72 -8.26 8.27
C PHE A 204 12.22 -8.57 8.12
N ILE A 205 11.64 -8.48 6.94
CA ILE A 205 10.22 -8.74 6.69
C ILE A 205 9.80 -10.11 7.23
N THR A 206 8.69 -10.13 7.96
CA THR A 206 8.08 -11.35 8.51
C THR A 206 6.80 -11.72 7.77
N ASN A 207 6.10 -10.72 7.23
CA ASN A 207 4.88 -10.88 6.43
C ASN A 207 5.18 -10.43 4.99
N ALA A 208 5.45 -11.38 4.11
CA ALA A 208 5.81 -11.13 2.71
C ALA A 208 4.64 -10.56 1.89
N ASP A 209 3.40 -10.97 2.18
CA ASP A 209 2.21 -10.51 1.44
C ASP A 209 1.99 -9.00 1.63
N LYS A 210 2.21 -8.52 2.86
CA LYS A 210 2.07 -7.11 3.24
C LYS A 210 3.40 -6.34 3.22
N MET A 211 4.52 -6.99 2.85
CA MET A 211 5.86 -6.41 2.81
C MET A 211 6.24 -5.68 4.11
N ARG A 212 5.90 -6.24 5.27
CA ARG A 212 6.15 -5.62 6.58
C ARG A 212 6.66 -6.60 7.63
N VAL A 213 7.26 -6.04 8.68
CA VAL A 213 7.62 -6.74 9.90
C VAL A 213 6.46 -6.65 10.87
N GLU A 214 6.03 -7.77 11.43
CA GLU A 214 5.06 -7.85 12.50
C GLU A 214 5.66 -8.69 13.63
N MET A 215 5.77 -8.13 14.84
CA MET A 215 6.32 -8.81 16.01
C MET A 215 5.41 -8.60 17.22
N GLU A 216 5.07 -9.71 17.88
CA GLU A 216 4.27 -9.73 19.09
C GLU A 216 5.16 -9.84 20.34
N ASP A 217 4.81 -9.10 21.37
CA ASP A 217 5.53 -9.01 22.66
C ASP A 217 7.06 -8.79 22.53
N PRO A 218 7.54 -7.90 21.62
CA PRO A 218 8.97 -7.70 21.41
C PRO A 218 9.61 -6.95 22.54
N TYR A 219 10.91 -7.21 22.75
CA TYR A 219 11.80 -6.25 23.38
C TYR A 219 12.16 -5.13 22.43
N ILE A 220 12.38 -3.93 22.94
CA ILE A 220 12.73 -2.73 22.16
C ILE A 220 14.00 -2.14 22.73
N LEU A 221 15.10 -2.26 22.00
CA LEU A 221 16.35 -1.56 22.30
C LEU A 221 16.28 -0.16 21.69
N ILE A 222 16.46 0.86 22.50
CA ILE A 222 16.45 2.27 22.09
C ILE A 222 17.86 2.80 22.31
N TYR A 223 18.61 3.02 21.22
CA TYR A 223 20.01 3.40 21.27
C TYR A 223 20.26 4.70 20.51
N GLU A 224 20.97 5.63 21.12
CA GLU A 224 21.16 6.98 20.58
C GLU A 224 22.15 7.03 19.42
N LYS A 225 23.17 6.15 19.42
CA LYS A 225 24.25 6.14 18.42
C LYS A 225 24.04 5.10 17.33
N LYS A 226 25.00 5.07 16.39
CA LYS A 226 25.06 4.06 15.35
C LYS A 226 25.56 2.71 15.89
N LEU A 227 25.03 1.63 15.34
CA LEU A 227 25.46 0.26 15.56
C LEU A 227 26.20 -0.24 14.32
N SER A 228 27.53 -0.29 14.36
CA SER A 228 28.37 -0.78 13.28
C SER A 228 29.12 -2.07 13.66
N GLY A 229 29.51 -2.22 14.92
CA GLY A 229 30.13 -3.43 15.46
C GLY A 229 29.16 -4.26 16.28
N LEU A 230 29.41 -5.56 16.38
CA LEU A 230 28.54 -6.50 17.10
C LEU A 230 28.97 -6.76 18.55
N GLN A 231 30.24 -6.59 18.86
CA GLN A 231 30.82 -7.05 20.14
C GLN A 231 30.09 -6.49 21.37
N GLU A 232 29.74 -5.20 21.36
CA GLU A 232 29.03 -4.57 22.47
C GLU A 232 27.57 -5.03 22.61
N LEU A 233 26.99 -5.55 21.50
CA LEU A 233 25.60 -6.02 21.45
C LEU A 233 25.46 -7.51 21.80
N LEU A 234 26.53 -8.31 21.72
CA LEU A 234 26.50 -9.77 21.89
C LEU A 234 25.86 -10.22 23.22
N PRO A 235 26.20 -9.66 24.39
CA PRO A 235 25.60 -10.11 25.64
C PRO A 235 24.09 -9.92 25.67
N LEU A 236 23.60 -8.83 25.08
CA LEU A 236 22.19 -8.56 24.99
C LEU A 236 21.48 -9.51 24.01
N LEU A 237 22.08 -9.80 22.85
CA LEU A 237 21.53 -10.74 21.87
C LEU A 237 21.43 -12.15 22.46
N GLU A 238 22.41 -12.61 23.20
CA GLU A 238 22.38 -13.90 23.90
C GLU A 238 21.23 -13.97 24.90
N ALA A 239 21.03 -12.92 25.71
CA ALA A 239 19.93 -12.85 26.66
C ALA A 239 18.56 -12.84 25.96
N VAL A 240 18.45 -12.14 24.81
CA VAL A 240 17.22 -12.12 24.00
C VAL A 240 16.92 -13.50 23.40
N VAL A 241 17.93 -14.18 22.86
CA VAL A 241 17.78 -15.56 22.31
C VAL A 241 17.30 -16.51 23.41
N GLN A 242 17.89 -16.45 24.61
CA GLN A 242 17.46 -17.27 25.75
C GLN A 242 16.01 -17.00 26.17
N SER A 243 15.53 -15.75 26.03
CA SER A 243 14.15 -15.38 26.35
C SER A 243 13.15 -15.85 25.28
N SER A 244 13.61 -16.26 24.09
CA SER A 244 12.80 -16.61 22.91
C SER A 244 11.87 -15.52 22.40
N LYS A 245 12.02 -14.27 22.86
CA LYS A 245 11.22 -13.12 22.43
C LYS A 245 11.85 -12.39 21.24
N PRO A 246 11.03 -11.73 20.39
CA PRO A 246 11.56 -10.88 19.34
C PRO A 246 12.28 -9.64 19.89
N LEU A 247 13.19 -9.08 19.11
CA LEU A 247 13.90 -7.84 19.40
C LEU A 247 13.70 -6.83 18.27
N ILE A 248 13.31 -5.63 18.64
CA ILE A 248 13.33 -4.44 17.77
C ILE A 248 14.49 -3.56 18.21
N ILE A 249 15.31 -3.14 17.27
CA ILE A 249 16.42 -2.22 17.51
C ILE A 249 16.06 -0.88 16.88
N ILE A 250 15.99 0.18 17.69
CA ILE A 250 15.82 1.55 17.25
C ILE A 250 17.13 2.26 17.56
N ALA A 251 17.91 2.58 16.53
CA ALA A 251 19.21 3.21 16.65
C ALA A 251 19.38 4.34 15.64
N GLU A 252 20.37 5.23 15.82
CA GLU A 252 20.67 6.27 14.83
C GLU A 252 20.83 5.66 13.42
N ASP A 253 21.60 4.59 13.34
CA ASP A 253 21.72 3.71 12.16
C ASP A 253 22.19 2.32 12.60
N VAL A 254 21.96 1.31 11.77
CA VAL A 254 22.54 -0.03 11.93
C VAL A 254 23.18 -0.41 10.60
N GLU A 255 24.49 -0.52 10.60
CA GLU A 255 25.29 -0.69 9.39
C GLU A 255 26.42 -1.71 9.56
N GLY A 256 27.14 -2.02 8.48
CA GLY A 256 28.35 -2.82 8.49
C GLY A 256 28.13 -4.25 9.03
N GLU A 257 29.04 -4.69 9.91
CA GLU A 257 29.05 -6.02 10.51
C GLU A 257 27.79 -6.29 11.35
N ALA A 258 27.33 -5.30 12.09
CA ALA A 258 26.13 -5.42 12.94
C ALA A 258 24.90 -5.77 12.09
N LEU A 259 24.64 -5.00 11.01
CA LEU A 259 23.51 -5.25 10.13
C LEU A 259 23.60 -6.63 9.46
N ALA A 260 24.77 -6.96 8.89
CA ALA A 260 24.98 -8.24 8.21
C ALA A 260 24.73 -9.43 9.15
N THR A 261 25.22 -9.36 10.38
CA THR A 261 25.05 -10.45 11.36
C THR A 261 23.61 -10.59 11.84
N LEU A 262 22.91 -9.46 12.08
CA LEU A 262 21.49 -9.51 12.44
C LEU A 262 20.65 -10.14 11.33
N VAL A 263 20.89 -9.77 10.07
CA VAL A 263 20.21 -10.34 8.90
C VAL A 263 20.48 -11.84 8.78
N VAL A 264 21.75 -12.27 8.87
CA VAL A 264 22.12 -13.69 8.77
C VAL A 264 21.48 -14.53 9.88
N ASN A 265 21.49 -14.06 11.13
CA ASN A 265 20.88 -14.76 12.25
C ASN A 265 19.35 -14.83 12.14
N LYS A 266 18.71 -13.77 11.62
CA LYS A 266 17.26 -13.78 11.33
C LYS A 266 16.95 -14.81 10.24
N LEU A 267 17.69 -14.83 9.14
CA LEU A 267 17.45 -15.77 8.04
C LEU A 267 17.69 -17.24 8.44
N ARG A 268 18.62 -17.48 9.35
CA ARG A 268 18.87 -18.81 9.92
C ARG A 268 17.83 -19.23 10.97
N GLY A 269 16.90 -18.35 11.33
CA GLY A 269 15.89 -18.62 12.35
C GLY A 269 16.39 -18.60 13.80
N GLY A 270 17.65 -18.24 14.03
CA GLY A 270 18.26 -18.17 15.36
C GLY A 270 17.84 -16.95 16.18
N LEU A 271 17.42 -15.89 15.53
CA LEU A 271 17.02 -14.64 16.19
C LEU A 271 15.83 -14.01 15.45
N LYS A 272 14.78 -13.67 16.19
CA LYS A 272 13.65 -12.87 15.67
C LYS A 272 13.99 -11.40 15.90
N VAL A 273 14.53 -10.71 14.90
CA VAL A 273 15.00 -9.33 15.03
C VAL A 273 14.60 -8.48 13.84
N ALA A 274 14.37 -7.20 14.10
CA ALA A 274 14.33 -6.16 13.08
C ALA A 274 15.02 -4.90 13.60
N ALA A 275 15.50 -4.07 12.67
CA ALA A 275 16.15 -2.82 12.99
C ALA A 275 15.57 -1.67 12.18
N VAL A 276 15.39 -0.52 12.84
CA VAL A 276 14.87 0.72 12.26
C VAL A 276 15.78 1.89 12.66
N LYS A 277 15.79 2.92 11.83
CA LYS A 277 16.48 4.17 12.17
C LYS A 277 15.65 4.97 13.18
N ALA A 278 16.33 5.60 14.12
CA ALA A 278 15.70 6.53 15.06
C ALA A 278 15.09 7.73 14.31
N PRO A 279 13.89 8.19 14.70
CA PRO A 279 13.27 9.36 14.11
C PRO A 279 13.97 10.65 14.51
N GLY A 280 13.95 11.65 13.62
CA GLY A 280 14.53 12.97 13.87
C GLY A 280 16.05 13.03 13.74
N PHE A 281 16.62 14.19 14.07
CA PHE A 281 18.04 14.50 14.03
C PHE A 281 18.46 15.32 15.25
N GLY A 282 19.71 15.18 15.70
CA GLY A 282 20.26 15.94 16.83
C GLY A 282 19.41 15.81 18.10
N ASP A 283 19.17 16.94 18.78
CA ASP A 283 18.42 16.97 20.05
C ASP A 283 16.96 16.50 19.90
N ARG A 284 16.36 16.68 18.72
CA ARG A 284 15.02 16.14 18.43
C ARG A 284 15.01 14.61 18.43
N ARG A 285 16.07 13.98 17.90
CA ARG A 285 16.21 12.52 17.95
C ARG A 285 16.26 12.05 19.40
N LYS A 286 17.07 12.70 20.24
CA LYS A 286 17.17 12.39 21.68
C LYS A 286 15.80 12.50 22.36
N ALA A 287 15.08 13.58 22.08
CA ALA A 287 13.75 13.79 22.65
C ALA A 287 12.73 12.73 22.19
N MET A 288 12.73 12.35 20.92
CA MET A 288 11.84 11.31 20.39
C MET A 288 12.20 9.91 20.90
N LEU A 289 13.49 9.57 21.03
CA LEU A 289 13.93 8.32 21.65
C LEU A 289 13.49 8.24 23.12
N GLN A 290 13.50 9.36 23.83
CA GLN A 290 12.99 9.42 25.20
C GLN A 290 11.47 9.26 25.27
N ASP A 291 10.71 9.81 24.31
CA ASP A 291 9.26 9.62 24.23
C ASP A 291 8.94 8.13 23.98
N ILE A 292 9.69 7.48 23.07
CA ILE A 292 9.55 6.03 22.80
C ILE A 292 9.91 5.22 24.06
N ALA A 293 10.96 5.59 24.79
CA ALA A 293 11.36 4.92 26.03
C ALA A 293 10.26 4.99 27.09
N ILE A 294 9.69 6.18 27.32
CA ILE A 294 8.59 6.37 28.27
C ILE A 294 7.35 5.57 27.85
N LEU A 295 7.00 5.61 26.55
CA LEU A 295 5.86 4.87 26.01
C LEU A 295 6.00 3.36 26.19
N THR A 296 7.20 2.84 26.04
CA THR A 296 7.48 1.39 26.08
C THR A 296 7.94 0.88 27.46
N GLY A 297 8.10 1.79 28.41
CA GLY A 297 8.59 1.47 29.76
C GLY A 297 10.05 1.02 29.79
N GLY A 298 10.85 1.42 28.79
CA GLY A 298 12.27 1.15 28.68
C GLY A 298 13.12 2.38 28.97
N GLN A 299 14.40 2.30 28.61
CA GLN A 299 15.36 3.39 28.75
C GLN A 299 16.01 3.70 27.39
N ALA A 300 16.20 4.98 27.10
CA ALA A 300 17.04 5.40 25.98
C ALA A 300 18.50 5.22 26.39
N ILE A 301 19.19 4.34 25.71
CA ILE A 301 20.60 4.01 25.99
C ILE A 301 21.46 5.09 25.34
N SER A 302 22.13 5.88 26.19
CA SER A 302 23.00 6.98 25.81
C SER A 302 24.26 6.97 26.66
N GLU A 303 25.41 7.15 26.02
CA GLU A 303 26.68 7.29 26.75
C GLU A 303 26.75 8.61 27.53
N ASP A 304 26.02 9.65 27.08
CA ASP A 304 25.90 10.92 27.82
C ASP A 304 25.25 10.72 29.19
N LEU A 305 24.42 9.66 29.32
CA LEU A 305 23.82 9.22 30.58
C LEU A 305 24.69 8.19 31.33
N GLY A 306 25.88 7.90 30.83
CA GLY A 306 26.81 6.94 31.42
C GLY A 306 26.44 5.46 31.15
N ILE A 307 25.50 5.19 30.28
CA ILE A 307 25.04 3.83 29.96
C ILE A 307 25.74 3.34 28.69
N LYS A 308 26.62 2.36 28.83
CA LYS A 308 27.26 1.70 27.70
C LYS A 308 26.43 0.52 27.23
N LEU A 309 26.48 0.25 25.91
CA LEU A 309 25.70 -0.83 25.28
C LEU A 309 26.01 -2.22 25.86
N GLU A 310 27.27 -2.47 26.21
CA GLU A 310 27.73 -3.72 26.82
C GLU A 310 27.09 -4.04 28.18
N ASN A 311 26.59 -3.02 28.88
CA ASN A 311 25.96 -3.12 30.20
C ASN A 311 24.42 -3.16 30.14
N VAL A 312 23.83 -3.18 28.93
CA VAL A 312 22.37 -3.18 28.77
C VAL A 312 21.81 -4.56 29.11
N THR A 313 20.79 -4.55 29.97
CA THR A 313 20.06 -5.75 30.39
C THR A 313 18.64 -5.76 29.81
N LEU A 314 17.99 -6.93 29.83
CA LEU A 314 16.59 -7.06 29.37
C LEU A 314 15.61 -6.17 30.15
N ALA A 315 15.93 -5.80 31.40
CA ALA A 315 15.11 -4.91 32.22
C ALA A 315 15.12 -3.45 31.74
N MET A 316 16.16 -3.06 31.00
CA MET A 316 16.31 -1.71 30.45
C MET A 316 15.62 -1.56 29.09
N LEU A 317 15.25 -2.66 28.46
CA LEU A 317 14.57 -2.66 27.17
C LEU A 317 13.11 -2.24 27.32
N GLY A 318 12.62 -1.46 26.35
CA GLY A 318 11.20 -1.21 26.20
C GLY A 318 10.43 -2.48 25.80
N ARG A 319 9.12 -2.45 26.01
CA ARG A 319 8.19 -3.53 25.63
C ARG A 319 6.94 -2.95 25.02
N ALA A 320 6.34 -3.69 24.10
CA ALA A 320 5.03 -3.40 23.56
C ALA A 320 4.27 -4.71 23.31
N LYS A 321 2.96 -4.63 23.19
CA LYS A 321 2.15 -5.78 22.80
C LYS A 321 2.45 -6.20 21.35
N LYS A 322 2.61 -5.20 20.46
CA LYS A 322 2.92 -5.43 19.06
C LYS A 322 3.73 -4.28 18.47
N VAL A 323 4.63 -4.60 17.56
CA VAL A 323 5.31 -3.62 16.72
C VAL A 323 5.16 -4.03 15.26
N MET A 324 4.75 -3.06 14.43
CA MET A 324 4.63 -3.19 12.99
C MET A 324 5.57 -2.22 12.31
N ILE A 325 6.33 -2.71 11.32
CA ILE A 325 7.28 -1.88 10.58
C ILE A 325 7.06 -2.12 9.09
N ASP A 326 6.69 -1.10 8.36
CA ASP A 326 6.67 -1.11 6.91
C ASP A 326 7.94 -0.45 6.33
N LYS A 327 7.93 -0.14 5.05
CA LYS A 327 9.07 0.49 4.38
C LYS A 327 9.36 1.91 4.89
N GLU A 328 8.35 2.60 5.39
CA GLU A 328 8.39 4.04 5.69
C GLU A 328 8.15 4.34 7.18
N ASN A 329 7.39 3.48 7.87
CA ASN A 329 6.87 3.74 9.19
C ASN A 329 7.15 2.60 10.18
N THR A 330 7.25 2.97 11.45
CA THR A 330 7.24 2.04 12.59
C THR A 330 6.10 2.42 13.53
N THR A 331 5.21 1.45 13.80
CA THR A 331 4.06 1.60 14.70
C THR A 331 4.24 0.73 15.92
N ILE A 332 4.23 1.33 17.10
CA ILE A 332 4.25 0.67 18.40
C ILE A 332 2.82 0.68 18.94
N VAL A 333 2.29 -0.50 19.22
CA VAL A 333 0.91 -0.69 19.72
C VAL A 333 0.95 -1.24 21.14
N ASN A 334 0.23 -0.58 22.03
CA ASN A 334 0.12 -0.94 23.44
C ASN A 334 1.49 -1.09 24.11
N GLY A 335 2.21 0.04 24.21
CA GLY A 335 3.48 0.15 24.93
C GLY A 335 3.30 -0.16 26.42
N ALA A 336 4.31 -0.75 27.03
CA ALA A 336 4.27 -1.15 28.45
C ALA A 336 4.61 -0.01 29.42
N GLY A 337 4.72 1.23 28.95
CA GLY A 337 4.97 2.41 29.77
C GLY A 337 3.83 2.70 30.74
N LYS A 338 4.17 3.31 31.87
CA LYS A 338 3.15 3.70 32.85
C LYS A 338 2.39 4.92 32.35
N LYS A 339 1.06 4.86 32.40
CA LYS A 339 0.18 5.94 31.95
C LYS A 339 0.51 7.27 32.63
N SER A 340 0.83 7.28 33.92
CA SER A 340 1.23 8.48 34.66
C SER A 340 2.52 9.13 34.12
N GLU A 341 3.49 8.32 33.66
CA GLU A 341 4.74 8.82 33.08
C GLU A 341 4.52 9.38 31.68
N ILE A 342 3.63 8.75 30.90
CA ILE A 342 3.21 9.24 29.58
C ILE A 342 2.45 10.57 29.71
N GLU A 343 1.50 10.67 30.64
CA GLU A 343 0.75 11.91 30.92
C GLU A 343 1.66 13.05 31.41
N ALA A 344 2.63 12.74 32.27
CA ALA A 344 3.64 13.71 32.70
C ALA A 344 4.49 14.21 31.52
N ARG A 345 4.88 13.31 30.62
CA ARG A 345 5.62 13.67 29.40
C ARG A 345 4.80 14.54 28.46
N ILE A 346 3.52 14.23 28.26
CA ILE A 346 2.58 15.05 27.50
C ILE A 346 2.49 16.46 28.11
N GLY A 347 2.42 16.57 29.46
CA GLY A 347 2.42 17.85 30.17
C GLY A 347 3.70 18.66 29.92
N GLN A 348 4.87 18.02 29.95
CA GLN A 348 6.14 18.67 29.62
C GLN A 348 6.18 19.21 28.17
N ILE A 349 5.70 18.44 27.20
CA ILE A 349 5.68 18.89 25.80
C ILE A 349 4.72 20.08 25.63
N LYS A 350 3.55 20.07 26.29
CA LYS A 350 2.61 21.19 26.29
C LYS A 350 3.24 22.47 26.84
N ALA A 351 3.95 22.38 27.96
CA ALA A 351 4.67 23.52 28.52
C ALA A 351 5.72 24.06 27.54
N GLN A 352 6.49 23.19 26.88
CA GLN A 352 7.48 23.60 25.87
C GLN A 352 6.82 24.31 24.67
N ILE A 353 5.60 23.90 24.26
CA ILE A 353 4.84 24.58 23.19
C ILE A 353 4.46 26.00 23.60
N GLU A 354 4.11 26.23 24.84
CA GLU A 354 3.77 27.56 25.37
C GLU A 354 4.99 28.46 25.53
N GLU A 355 6.14 27.90 25.93
CA GLU A 355 7.37 28.65 26.16
C GLU A 355 8.14 29.00 24.86
N THR A 356 7.99 28.22 23.81
CA THR A 356 8.76 28.45 22.56
C THR A 356 8.31 29.69 21.81
N THR A 357 9.28 30.49 21.39
CA THR A 357 9.07 31.68 20.54
C THR A 357 9.21 31.38 19.05
N SER A 358 9.73 30.19 18.68
CA SER A 358 9.94 29.74 17.30
C SER A 358 8.69 29.03 16.79
N ASP A 359 8.09 29.57 15.72
CA ASP A 359 6.92 28.92 15.09
C ASP A 359 7.26 27.54 14.55
N TYR A 360 8.47 27.34 14.02
CA TYR A 360 8.95 26.05 13.55
C TYR A 360 9.10 25.03 14.70
N ASP A 361 9.66 25.43 15.83
CA ASP A 361 9.80 24.53 16.99
C ASP A 361 8.44 24.24 17.60
N ARG A 362 7.54 25.21 17.61
CA ARG A 362 6.15 25.02 18.05
C ARG A 362 5.44 23.97 17.21
N GLU A 363 5.55 24.05 15.87
CA GLU A 363 4.99 23.05 14.95
C GLU A 363 5.55 21.65 15.24
N LYS A 364 6.85 21.52 15.39
CA LYS A 364 7.49 20.21 15.66
C LYS A 364 7.17 19.65 17.05
N LEU A 365 6.98 20.49 18.03
CA LEU A 365 6.49 20.07 19.35
C LEU A 365 5.02 19.63 19.30
N GLN A 366 4.18 20.30 18.50
CA GLN A 366 2.78 19.90 18.27
C GLN A 366 2.68 18.55 17.57
N GLU A 367 3.48 18.31 16.52
CA GLU A 367 3.57 16.98 15.85
C GLU A 367 3.96 15.88 16.86
N ARG A 368 4.95 16.16 17.71
CA ARG A 368 5.41 15.21 18.73
C ARG A 368 4.35 14.95 19.80
N LEU A 369 3.64 16.01 20.22
CA LEU A 369 2.51 15.90 21.14
C LEU A 369 1.40 15.03 20.55
N ALA A 370 1.02 15.28 19.29
CA ALA A 370 -0.03 14.52 18.60
C ALA A 370 0.32 13.02 18.51
N LYS A 371 1.59 12.70 18.19
CA LYS A 371 2.06 11.31 18.11
C LYS A 371 2.02 10.59 19.47
N LEU A 372 2.31 11.26 20.58
CA LEU A 372 2.34 10.65 21.92
C LEU A 372 0.95 10.63 22.58
N ALA A 373 0.17 11.71 22.44
CA ALA A 373 -1.13 11.87 23.11
C ALA A 373 -2.28 11.17 22.37
N GLY A 374 -2.17 10.97 21.07
CA GLY A 374 -3.24 10.39 20.25
C GLY A 374 -3.47 8.89 20.50
N GLY A 375 -2.46 8.18 20.95
CA GLY A 375 -2.52 6.72 21.06
C GLY A 375 -2.66 6.01 19.71
N VAL A 376 -3.07 4.75 19.75
CA VAL A 376 -3.36 3.92 18.57
C VAL A 376 -4.77 3.35 18.70
N ALA A 377 -5.62 3.61 17.71
CA ALA A 377 -6.90 2.94 17.59
C ALA A 377 -6.69 1.55 16.95
N VAL A 378 -7.14 0.50 17.62
CA VAL A 378 -7.04 -0.89 17.16
C VAL A 378 -8.42 -1.37 16.80
N ILE A 379 -8.69 -1.60 15.51
CA ILE A 379 -9.91 -2.24 15.02
C ILE A 379 -9.64 -3.74 14.97
N ARG A 380 -10.30 -4.51 15.86
CA ARG A 380 -10.23 -5.98 15.85
C ARG A 380 -11.40 -6.52 15.06
N VAL A 381 -11.10 -7.11 13.92
CA VAL A 381 -12.10 -7.61 12.97
C VAL A 381 -12.53 -9.02 13.35
N GLY A 382 -13.81 -9.20 13.66
CA GLY A 382 -14.43 -10.48 13.95
C GLY A 382 -15.05 -11.15 12.73
N GLY A 383 -15.32 -12.45 12.84
CA GLY A 383 -16.01 -13.24 11.82
C GLY A 383 -16.16 -14.70 12.22
N ALA A 384 -17.03 -15.44 11.52
CA ALA A 384 -17.34 -16.83 11.83
C ALA A 384 -16.24 -17.81 11.35
N THR A 385 -15.45 -17.44 10.35
CA THR A 385 -14.38 -18.26 9.77
C THR A 385 -13.14 -17.43 9.52
N GLU A 386 -11.95 -18.07 9.52
CA GLU A 386 -10.69 -17.37 9.19
C GLU A 386 -10.71 -16.72 7.80
N ILE A 387 -11.40 -17.31 6.84
CA ILE A 387 -11.53 -16.76 5.48
C ILE A 387 -12.31 -15.46 5.51
N GLU A 388 -13.43 -15.43 6.24
CA GLU A 388 -14.26 -14.24 6.42
C GLU A 388 -13.49 -13.13 7.15
N VAL A 389 -12.80 -13.47 8.25
CA VAL A 389 -12.02 -12.51 9.03
C VAL A 389 -10.91 -11.87 8.17
N LYS A 390 -10.21 -12.66 7.37
CA LYS A 390 -9.16 -12.16 6.47
C LYS A 390 -9.73 -11.24 5.39
N GLU A 391 -10.83 -11.64 4.74
CA GLU A 391 -11.49 -10.80 3.72
C GLU A 391 -12.00 -9.49 4.33
N ARG A 392 -12.66 -9.55 5.48
CA ARG A 392 -13.17 -8.37 6.17
C ARG A 392 -12.06 -7.45 6.65
N LYS A 393 -10.95 -8.01 7.13
CA LYS A 393 -9.76 -7.26 7.51
C LYS A 393 -9.13 -6.51 6.33
N ASP A 394 -8.99 -7.16 5.18
CA ASP A 394 -8.48 -6.52 3.97
C ASP A 394 -9.38 -5.32 3.58
N ARG A 395 -10.71 -5.47 3.64
CA ARG A 395 -11.64 -4.36 3.39
C ARG A 395 -11.53 -3.22 4.40
N VAL A 396 -11.31 -3.52 5.68
CA VAL A 396 -11.09 -2.49 6.72
C VAL A 396 -9.75 -1.78 6.49
N ASP A 397 -8.69 -2.50 6.12
CA ASP A 397 -7.38 -1.93 5.77
C ASP A 397 -7.52 -0.95 4.58
N ASP A 398 -8.19 -1.35 3.49
CA ASP A 398 -8.41 -0.51 2.32
C ASP A 398 -9.24 0.74 2.68
N ALA A 399 -10.32 0.57 3.42
CA ALA A 399 -11.18 1.66 3.86
C ALA A 399 -10.46 2.65 4.80
N MET A 400 -9.56 2.17 5.65
CA MET A 400 -8.72 3.00 6.50
C MET A 400 -7.76 3.87 5.65
N HIS A 401 -7.10 3.29 4.66
CA HIS A 401 -6.20 4.02 3.77
C HIS A 401 -6.95 5.05 2.91
N ALA A 402 -8.11 4.67 2.36
CA ALA A 402 -8.97 5.58 1.62
C ALA A 402 -9.45 6.77 2.48
N THR A 403 -9.80 6.51 3.73
CA THR A 403 -10.23 7.54 4.68
C THR A 403 -9.09 8.52 4.98
N ARG A 404 -7.86 8.04 5.19
CA ARG A 404 -6.67 8.90 5.31
C ARG A 404 -6.44 9.74 4.06
N ALA A 405 -6.46 9.10 2.89
CA ALA A 405 -6.28 9.79 1.63
C ALA A 405 -7.33 10.91 1.42
N ALA A 406 -8.57 10.71 1.88
CA ALA A 406 -9.63 11.70 1.84
C ALA A 406 -9.38 12.89 2.79
N VAL A 407 -8.87 12.62 3.99
CA VAL A 407 -8.51 13.69 4.94
C VAL A 407 -7.33 14.52 4.41
N GLU A 408 -6.35 13.87 3.77
CA GLU A 408 -5.14 14.54 3.23
C GLU A 408 -5.47 15.45 2.04
N GLU A 409 -6.18 14.95 1.02
CA GLU A 409 -6.37 15.66 -0.26
C GLU A 409 -7.84 16.00 -0.57
N GLY A 410 -8.79 15.64 0.31
CA GLY A 410 -10.21 15.87 0.09
C GLY A 410 -10.88 14.78 -0.74
N ILE A 411 -12.12 15.06 -1.14
CA ILE A 411 -13.04 14.12 -1.81
C ILE A 411 -13.58 14.69 -3.11
N LEU A 412 -13.94 13.77 -4.00
CA LEU A 412 -14.55 14.01 -5.31
C LEU A 412 -15.84 13.17 -5.45
N PRO A 413 -16.73 13.48 -6.42
CA PRO A 413 -17.83 12.59 -6.78
C PRO A 413 -17.28 11.23 -7.21
N GLY A 414 -17.76 10.15 -6.56
CA GLY A 414 -17.31 8.79 -6.80
C GLY A 414 -17.91 8.15 -8.06
N GLY A 415 -17.73 6.84 -8.17
CA GLY A 415 -18.27 6.07 -9.29
C GLY A 415 -17.67 6.40 -10.66
N GLY A 416 -16.46 6.96 -10.68
CA GLY A 416 -15.78 7.42 -11.90
C GLY A 416 -16.30 8.75 -12.47
N VAL A 417 -17.23 9.42 -11.78
CA VAL A 417 -17.85 10.67 -12.26
C VAL A 417 -16.82 11.80 -12.34
N ALA A 418 -15.94 11.95 -11.36
CA ALA A 418 -14.89 12.97 -11.38
C ALA A 418 -14.01 12.87 -12.64
N LEU A 419 -13.61 11.65 -13.03
CA LEU A 419 -12.85 11.41 -14.27
C LEU A 419 -13.65 11.74 -15.52
N LEU A 420 -14.95 11.44 -15.55
CA LEU A 420 -15.83 11.83 -16.66
C LEU A 420 -15.92 13.35 -16.80
N ARG A 421 -16.06 14.09 -15.71
CA ARG A 421 -16.13 15.56 -15.73
C ARG A 421 -14.81 16.20 -16.16
N ALA A 422 -13.69 15.61 -15.80
CA ALA A 422 -12.37 16.08 -16.21
C ALA A 422 -12.10 15.95 -17.72
N ILE A 423 -12.93 15.21 -18.48
CA ILE A 423 -12.85 15.15 -19.95
C ILE A 423 -12.94 16.55 -20.57
N GLU A 424 -13.70 17.46 -19.99
CA GLU A 424 -13.89 18.81 -20.52
C GLU A 424 -12.61 19.66 -20.50
N VAL A 425 -11.73 19.47 -19.52
CA VAL A 425 -10.47 20.24 -19.47
C VAL A 425 -9.53 19.89 -20.62
N LEU A 426 -9.64 18.66 -21.16
CA LEU A 426 -8.80 18.18 -22.27
C LEU A 426 -9.05 18.95 -23.57
N LYS A 427 -10.22 19.56 -23.75
CA LYS A 427 -10.52 20.44 -24.91
C LYS A 427 -9.61 21.67 -24.97
N LYS A 428 -9.01 22.06 -23.85
CA LYS A 428 -8.14 23.24 -23.72
C LYS A 428 -6.65 22.93 -23.80
N VAL A 429 -6.28 21.65 -23.84
CA VAL A 429 -4.89 21.21 -23.90
C VAL A 429 -4.31 21.56 -25.27
N ARG A 430 -3.19 22.30 -25.27
CA ARG A 430 -2.48 22.65 -26.49
C ARG A 430 -1.42 21.60 -26.79
N THR A 431 -1.37 21.15 -28.05
CA THR A 431 -0.44 20.16 -28.56
C THR A 431 0.39 20.75 -29.69
N GLN A 432 1.56 20.18 -29.94
CA GLN A 432 2.48 20.65 -30.98
C GLN A 432 2.24 19.99 -32.33
N ASN A 433 1.64 18.78 -32.34
CA ASN A 433 1.36 18.01 -33.54
C ASN A 433 0.13 17.09 -33.35
N ASP A 434 -0.29 16.43 -34.42
CA ASP A 434 -1.48 15.56 -34.44
C ASP A 434 -1.28 14.28 -33.60
N ASP A 435 -0.06 13.75 -33.52
CA ASP A 435 0.23 12.56 -32.72
C ASP A 435 0.07 12.88 -31.21
N GLN A 436 0.54 14.05 -30.74
CA GLN A 436 0.28 14.50 -29.38
C GLN A 436 -1.22 14.73 -29.12
N LYS A 437 -1.94 15.27 -30.11
CA LYS A 437 -3.38 15.44 -30.00
C LYS A 437 -4.09 14.10 -29.86
N THR A 438 -3.64 13.10 -30.62
CA THR A 438 -4.15 11.74 -30.49
C THR A 438 -3.82 11.15 -29.11
N GLY A 439 -2.64 11.45 -28.54
CA GLY A 439 -2.29 11.10 -27.17
C GLY A 439 -3.29 11.66 -26.14
N VAL A 440 -3.70 12.94 -26.30
CA VAL A 440 -4.77 13.54 -25.48
C VAL A 440 -6.11 12.82 -25.67
N ASP A 441 -6.46 12.46 -26.90
CA ASP A 441 -7.70 11.72 -27.21
C ASP A 441 -7.71 10.29 -26.63
N ILE A 442 -6.56 9.62 -26.55
CA ILE A 442 -6.42 8.32 -25.87
C ILE A 442 -6.83 8.45 -24.40
N VAL A 443 -6.29 9.45 -23.69
CA VAL A 443 -6.66 9.71 -22.28
C VAL A 443 -8.14 10.04 -22.18
N ARG A 444 -8.65 10.93 -23.03
CA ARG A 444 -10.07 11.31 -23.08
C ARG A 444 -11.01 10.11 -23.14
N ARG A 445 -10.68 9.11 -23.97
CA ARG A 445 -11.45 7.85 -24.07
C ARG A 445 -11.29 6.99 -22.82
N ALA A 446 -10.07 6.87 -22.31
CA ALA A 446 -9.77 6.04 -21.15
C ALA A 446 -10.45 6.51 -19.87
N LEU A 447 -10.63 7.84 -19.68
CA LEU A 447 -11.30 8.41 -18.49
C LEU A 447 -12.74 7.90 -18.30
N SER A 448 -13.40 7.41 -19.37
CA SER A 448 -14.73 6.82 -19.23
C SER A 448 -14.72 5.35 -18.77
N ALA A 449 -13.57 4.69 -18.81
CA ALA A 449 -13.49 3.24 -18.56
C ALA A 449 -13.91 2.82 -17.15
N PRO A 450 -13.55 3.51 -16.05
CA PRO A 450 -14.00 3.14 -14.71
C PRO A 450 -15.52 3.20 -14.57
N ALA A 451 -16.16 4.30 -14.95
CA ALA A 451 -17.62 4.44 -14.87
C ALA A 451 -18.36 3.39 -15.74
N ARG A 452 -17.85 3.12 -16.96
CA ARG A 452 -18.38 2.05 -17.82
C ARG A 452 -18.27 0.69 -17.15
N GLN A 453 -17.14 0.38 -16.52
CA GLN A 453 -16.93 -0.90 -15.89
C GLN A 453 -17.83 -1.10 -14.68
N ILE A 454 -18.03 -0.06 -13.86
CA ILE A 454 -18.97 -0.08 -12.73
C ILE A 454 -20.38 -0.38 -13.20
N ALA A 455 -20.84 0.28 -14.29
CA ALA A 455 -22.15 0.06 -14.87
C ALA A 455 -22.29 -1.38 -15.43
N LEU A 456 -21.28 -1.87 -16.15
CA LEU A 456 -21.24 -3.25 -16.68
C LEU A 456 -21.31 -4.29 -15.56
N ASN A 457 -20.57 -4.10 -14.46
CA ASN A 457 -20.63 -5.00 -13.31
C ASN A 457 -22.00 -4.96 -12.60
N ALA A 458 -22.75 -3.86 -12.77
CA ALA A 458 -24.11 -3.73 -12.27
C ALA A 458 -25.18 -4.34 -13.21
N GLY A 459 -24.77 -4.80 -14.40
CA GLY A 459 -25.67 -5.37 -15.41
C GLY A 459 -26.26 -4.35 -16.38
N GLU A 460 -25.72 -3.13 -16.40
CA GLU A 460 -26.18 -2.02 -17.26
C GLU A 460 -25.24 -1.79 -18.44
N ASP A 461 -25.74 -1.16 -19.51
CA ASP A 461 -24.89 -0.72 -20.63
C ASP A 461 -24.05 0.50 -20.22
N GLY A 462 -22.74 0.28 -20.09
CA GLY A 462 -21.81 1.32 -19.66
C GLY A 462 -21.75 2.54 -20.59
N SER A 463 -22.01 2.38 -21.90
CA SER A 463 -22.02 3.49 -22.86
C SER A 463 -23.25 4.35 -22.70
N VAL A 464 -24.41 3.74 -22.49
CA VAL A 464 -25.67 4.43 -22.21
C VAL A 464 -25.59 5.21 -20.91
N ILE A 465 -25.07 4.57 -19.84
CA ILE A 465 -24.92 5.22 -18.53
C ILE A 465 -24.00 6.43 -18.62
N VAL A 466 -22.81 6.30 -19.23
CA VAL A 466 -21.87 7.42 -19.40
C VAL A 466 -22.49 8.52 -20.25
N GLY A 467 -23.20 8.19 -21.35
CA GLY A 467 -23.90 9.17 -22.16
C GLY A 467 -24.89 10.00 -21.33
N LYS A 468 -25.76 9.34 -20.57
CA LYS A 468 -26.76 10.02 -19.71
C LYS A 468 -26.12 10.88 -18.61
N ILE A 469 -24.97 10.47 -18.04
CA ILE A 469 -24.24 11.29 -17.08
C ILE A 469 -23.74 12.57 -17.74
N LEU A 470 -23.18 12.47 -18.94
CA LEU A 470 -22.59 13.60 -19.67
C LEU A 470 -23.65 14.56 -20.27
N GLU A 471 -24.90 14.13 -20.46
CA GLU A 471 -26.00 14.99 -20.90
C GLU A 471 -26.33 16.11 -19.89
N LYS A 472 -26.08 15.89 -18.59
CA LYS A 472 -26.32 16.89 -17.56
C LYS A 472 -25.03 17.58 -17.13
N ASP A 473 -25.03 18.90 -17.18
CA ASP A 473 -23.87 19.75 -16.84
C ASP A 473 -23.76 20.01 -15.31
N GLN A 474 -24.09 19.01 -14.49
CA GLN A 474 -23.94 19.07 -13.04
C GLN A 474 -22.72 18.24 -12.63
N TYR A 475 -21.71 18.87 -12.02
CA TYR A 475 -20.44 18.23 -11.67
C TYR A 475 -20.60 16.93 -10.89
N ALA A 476 -21.47 16.90 -9.87
CA ALA A 476 -21.69 15.75 -9.00
C ALA A 476 -22.80 14.80 -9.47
N TYR A 477 -23.43 15.04 -10.63
CA TYR A 477 -24.46 14.15 -11.15
C TYR A 477 -23.84 12.87 -11.72
N GLY A 478 -24.27 11.72 -11.22
CA GLY A 478 -23.76 10.41 -11.60
C GLY A 478 -24.78 9.30 -11.46
N PHE A 479 -24.33 8.06 -11.64
CA PHE A 479 -25.14 6.85 -11.54
C PHE A 479 -24.79 6.05 -10.29
N ASP A 480 -25.76 5.89 -9.39
CA ASP A 480 -25.69 4.98 -8.26
C ASP A 480 -25.93 3.55 -8.77
N ALA A 481 -24.83 2.82 -8.99
CA ALA A 481 -24.88 1.46 -9.52
C ALA A 481 -25.46 0.43 -8.52
N GLN A 482 -25.50 0.77 -7.22
CA GLN A 482 -26.11 -0.09 -6.20
C GLN A 482 -27.63 -0.12 -6.36
N ASN A 483 -28.24 1.05 -6.53
CA ASN A 483 -29.69 1.22 -6.57
C ASN A 483 -30.25 1.37 -7.99
N GLY A 484 -29.41 1.59 -9.00
CA GLY A 484 -29.82 1.77 -10.40
C GLY A 484 -30.41 3.16 -10.69
N GLU A 485 -30.00 4.19 -9.93
CA GLU A 485 -30.57 5.53 -9.97
C GLU A 485 -29.55 6.59 -10.37
N TYR A 486 -30.02 7.67 -11.00
CA TYR A 486 -29.21 8.85 -11.28
C TYR A 486 -29.36 9.89 -10.16
N VAL A 487 -28.27 10.19 -9.47
CA VAL A 487 -28.28 11.00 -8.25
C VAL A 487 -27.14 12.02 -8.24
N ASN A 488 -27.20 12.95 -7.27
CA ASN A 488 -26.03 13.73 -6.89
C ASN A 488 -25.14 12.86 -6.00
N MET A 489 -23.97 12.47 -6.51
CA MET A 489 -23.05 11.53 -5.86
C MET A 489 -22.56 12.07 -4.50
N LEU A 490 -22.22 13.36 -4.42
CA LEU A 490 -21.74 13.97 -3.17
C LEU A 490 -22.83 13.95 -2.08
N SER A 491 -24.07 14.28 -2.44
CA SER A 491 -25.18 14.31 -1.47
C SER A 491 -25.62 12.91 -1.02
N LYS A 492 -25.38 11.90 -1.85
CA LYS A 492 -25.65 10.49 -1.52
C LYS A 492 -24.50 9.81 -0.79
N GLY A 493 -23.38 10.52 -0.55
CA GLY A 493 -22.19 9.97 0.07
C GLY A 493 -21.40 9.00 -0.82
N ILE A 494 -21.66 8.98 -2.13
CA ILE A 494 -20.88 8.19 -3.10
C ILE A 494 -19.69 9.04 -3.55
N ILE A 495 -18.60 8.91 -2.84
CA ILE A 495 -17.44 9.79 -2.89
C ILE A 495 -16.15 9.00 -2.98
N ASP A 496 -15.18 9.52 -3.72
CA ASP A 496 -13.83 8.95 -3.85
C ASP A 496 -12.79 9.94 -3.31
N PRO A 497 -11.73 9.48 -2.62
CA PRO A 497 -10.62 10.34 -2.21
C PRO A 497 -9.87 10.89 -3.43
N THR A 498 -9.58 12.18 -3.44
CA THR A 498 -8.86 12.85 -4.54
C THR A 498 -7.49 12.20 -4.79
N LYS A 499 -6.76 11.87 -3.74
CA LYS A 499 -5.47 11.20 -3.80
C LYS A 499 -5.55 9.86 -4.53
N VAL A 500 -6.58 9.05 -4.22
CA VAL A 500 -6.81 7.74 -4.84
C VAL A 500 -7.06 7.88 -6.35
N VAL A 501 -7.99 8.76 -6.76
CA VAL A 501 -8.34 8.97 -8.18
C VAL A 501 -7.14 9.50 -8.97
N ARG A 502 -6.42 10.46 -8.40
CA ARG A 502 -5.23 11.08 -9.00
C ARG A 502 -4.10 10.06 -9.19
N GLN A 503 -3.78 9.29 -8.15
CA GLN A 503 -2.71 8.28 -8.19
C GLN A 503 -3.04 7.14 -9.16
N ALA A 504 -4.30 6.71 -9.20
CA ALA A 504 -4.75 5.70 -10.16
C ALA A 504 -4.50 6.14 -11.61
N LEU A 505 -4.82 7.40 -11.95
CA LEU A 505 -4.57 7.94 -13.28
C LEU A 505 -3.09 8.12 -13.59
N GLN A 506 -2.32 8.69 -12.67
CA GLN A 506 -0.88 8.92 -12.85
C GLN A 506 -0.10 7.61 -12.98
N GLY A 507 -0.39 6.63 -12.13
CA GLY A 507 0.22 5.29 -12.21
C GLY A 507 -0.12 4.58 -13.52
N ALA A 508 -1.40 4.60 -13.90
CA ALA A 508 -1.89 4.02 -15.13
C ALA A 508 -1.22 4.61 -16.37
N SER A 509 -1.15 5.94 -16.46
CA SER A 509 -0.56 6.63 -17.61
C SER A 509 0.96 6.44 -17.71
N SER A 510 1.66 6.42 -16.58
CA SER A 510 3.10 6.19 -16.53
C SER A 510 3.47 4.84 -17.16
N VAL A 511 2.85 3.77 -16.70
CA VAL A 511 3.13 2.42 -17.21
C VAL A 511 2.59 2.24 -18.63
N ALA A 512 1.38 2.73 -18.91
CA ALA A 512 0.82 2.64 -20.24
C ALA A 512 1.68 3.39 -21.28
N GLY A 513 2.23 4.55 -20.93
CA GLY A 513 3.15 5.29 -21.79
C GLY A 513 4.43 4.50 -22.10
N LEU A 514 4.99 3.76 -21.13
CA LEU A 514 6.12 2.87 -21.36
C LEU A 514 5.77 1.70 -22.29
N LEU A 515 4.60 1.06 -22.06
CA LEU A 515 4.14 -0.05 -22.88
C LEU A 515 3.89 0.38 -24.35
N ILE A 516 3.28 1.54 -24.57
CA ILE A 516 3.02 2.09 -25.91
C ILE A 516 4.31 2.41 -26.66
N THR A 517 5.37 2.85 -25.95
CA THR A 517 6.67 3.18 -26.55
C THR A 517 7.61 1.97 -26.67
N THR A 518 7.19 0.79 -26.21
CA THR A 518 8.00 -0.44 -26.32
C THR A 518 7.97 -1.00 -27.73
N GLU A 519 9.15 -1.28 -28.30
CA GLU A 519 9.32 -1.86 -29.64
C GLU A 519 9.89 -3.29 -29.58
N ALA A 520 10.67 -3.62 -28.56
CA ALA A 520 11.29 -4.93 -28.42
C ALA A 520 11.10 -5.50 -27.01
N MET A 521 10.92 -6.81 -26.94
CA MET A 521 10.84 -7.58 -25.68
C MET A 521 11.92 -8.67 -25.68
N VAL A 522 12.60 -8.84 -24.55
CA VAL A 522 13.69 -9.81 -24.40
C VAL A 522 13.40 -10.73 -23.23
N ALA A 523 13.26 -12.03 -23.48
CA ALA A 523 12.99 -13.04 -22.47
C ALA A 523 14.06 -14.15 -22.46
N GLU A 524 14.26 -14.80 -21.32
CA GLU A 524 15.09 -16.00 -21.27
C GLU A 524 14.38 -17.20 -21.92
N ILE A 525 15.08 -17.95 -22.77
CA ILE A 525 14.57 -19.19 -23.30
C ILE A 525 14.50 -20.22 -22.17
N PRO A 526 13.34 -20.87 -21.94
CA PRO A 526 13.25 -21.92 -20.93
C PRO A 526 14.27 -23.02 -21.20
N LYS A 527 15.06 -23.38 -20.20
CA LYS A 527 15.88 -24.59 -20.33
C LYS A 527 14.93 -25.78 -20.50
N LYS A 528 15.04 -26.51 -21.61
CA LYS A 528 14.39 -27.82 -21.71
C LYS A 528 14.87 -28.63 -20.51
N GLN A 529 13.97 -28.96 -19.61
CA GLN A 529 14.25 -29.95 -18.57
C GLN A 529 14.63 -31.22 -19.31
N GLY A 530 15.91 -31.61 -19.26
CA GLY A 530 16.35 -32.92 -19.76
C GLY A 530 15.51 -33.98 -19.04
N ALA A 531 14.95 -34.91 -19.79
CA ALA A 531 14.26 -36.06 -19.20
C ALA A 531 15.13 -36.61 -18.06
N PRO A 532 14.57 -36.94 -16.89
CA PRO A 532 15.34 -37.53 -15.81
C PRO A 532 16.08 -38.74 -16.38
N ALA A 533 17.43 -38.75 -16.22
CA ALA A 533 18.23 -39.86 -16.65
C ALA A 533 17.69 -41.13 -15.94
N MET A 534 17.15 -42.04 -16.72
CA MET A 534 16.77 -43.35 -16.19
C MET A 534 18.02 -43.94 -15.50
N PRO A 535 17.92 -44.42 -14.25
CA PRO A 535 19.02 -45.17 -13.63
C PRO A 535 19.33 -46.37 -14.53
N GLY A 536 20.51 -46.37 -15.12
CA GLY A 536 20.99 -47.46 -15.95
C GLY A 536 20.93 -48.75 -15.18
N GLY A 537 20.06 -49.65 -15.63
CA GLY A 537 20.00 -51.02 -15.14
C GLY A 537 21.31 -51.75 -15.48
N GLY A 538 22.27 -51.71 -14.56
CA GLY A 538 23.46 -52.55 -14.58
C GLY A 538 23.11 -53.96 -14.13
N GLY A 539 22.54 -54.76 -15.03
CA GLY A 539 22.48 -56.21 -14.87
C GLY A 539 23.85 -56.85 -15.15
N GLY A 540 24.67 -57.01 -14.11
CA GLY A 540 25.86 -57.85 -14.14
C GLY A 540 25.53 -59.22 -13.54
N MET A 541 25.14 -60.17 -14.38
CA MET A 541 25.18 -61.60 -14.02
C MET A 541 26.65 -62.04 -14.00
N GLY A 542 27.22 -62.20 -12.81
CA GLY A 542 28.46 -62.90 -12.58
C GLY A 542 28.15 -64.38 -12.39
N GLY A 543 28.59 -65.25 -13.35
CA GLY A 543 28.50 -66.69 -13.25
C GLY A 543 29.34 -67.22 -12.10
N MET A 544 28.80 -68.15 -11.36
CA MET A 544 29.53 -69.10 -10.56
C MET A 544 30.03 -70.23 -11.46
N ASP A 545 31.33 -70.48 -11.43
CA ASP A 545 31.91 -71.75 -11.75
C ASP A 545 32.94 -72.11 -10.69
N PHE A 546 32.69 -73.31 -10.04
CA PHE A 546 33.49 -74.14 -9.16
C PHE A 546 33.99 -73.59 -7.84
#